data_e00ec9f6d3bf802b510872630691214a
#
_entry.id   e00ec9f6d3bf802b510872630691214a
#
_cell.length_a   1.000
_cell.length_b   1.000
_cell.length_c   1.000
_cell.angle_alpha   90.00
_cell.angle_beta   90.00
_cell.angle_gamma   90.00
#
_symmetry.space_group_name_H-M   'P 1'
#
loop_
_entity.id
_entity.type
_entity.pdbx_description
1 polymer ?
#
loop_
_entity_poly.entity_id
_entity_poly.type
_entity_poly.pdbx_seq_one_letter_code
_entity_poly.pdbx_strand_id
1 'polypeptide(L)'
;MKEQWHNFAPSCERNKEAIFEHVKLHCAEVTEVLELGNYSGQHASFFANKLPHLIWQCSDQQEYLASLSQNLDEHGTSNLLTPISLDVANHNQWPRKQYQLIYSANTLHIMSWQHVVCLFKHVAGVCKPNTKLIIYGPFKFDGEYTSASNADFDLWLKARDSQSAIRDFEEVNFLAEQAGFELEANIDMPANNQLVIWRFNRCNKLKSLTEKANTP
;
A
#
# COMPACT_ATOMS: atom_id res chain seq x y z
N MET A 1 3.67 -31.70 4.46
CA MET A 1 3.64 -30.77 5.61
C MET A 1 3.01 -29.48 5.09
N LYS A 2 2.03 -28.88 5.77
CA LYS A 2 1.57 -27.55 5.40
C LYS A 2 2.72 -26.60 5.66
N GLU A 3 3.17 -25.91 4.61
CA GLU A 3 4.18 -24.88 4.66
C GLU A 3 3.79 -23.86 5.73
N GLN A 4 4.63 -23.69 6.72
CA GLN A 4 4.31 -22.87 7.89
C GLN A 4 4.82 -21.46 7.68
N TRP A 5 3.93 -20.56 7.29
CA TRP A 5 4.23 -19.14 7.19
C TRP A 5 4.50 -18.51 8.56
N HIS A 6 5.56 -17.77 8.68
CA HIS A 6 5.75 -16.84 9.80
C HIS A 6 4.78 -15.66 9.67
N ASN A 7 4.18 -15.25 10.77
CA ASN A 7 3.22 -14.13 10.78
C ASN A 7 2.05 -14.32 9.79
N PHE A 8 1.57 -15.57 9.63
CA PHE A 8 0.47 -15.86 8.71
C PHE A 8 -0.74 -14.95 8.95
N ALA A 9 -1.22 -14.29 7.90
CA ALA A 9 -2.38 -13.41 7.92
C ALA A 9 -3.57 -14.06 7.19
N PRO A 10 -4.58 -14.59 7.90
CA PRO A 10 -5.76 -15.20 7.27
C PRO A 10 -6.53 -14.26 6.33
N SER A 11 -6.44 -12.94 6.55
CA SER A 11 -7.03 -11.93 5.67
C SER A 11 -6.37 -11.92 4.29
N CYS A 12 -5.04 -12.08 4.22
CA CYS A 12 -4.31 -12.15 2.95
C CYS A 12 -4.77 -13.34 2.10
N GLU A 13 -4.96 -14.51 2.72
CA GLU A 13 -5.48 -15.68 2.01
C GLU A 13 -6.89 -15.47 1.44
N ARG A 14 -7.75 -14.77 2.17
CA ARG A 14 -9.13 -14.53 1.73
C ARG A 14 -9.26 -13.49 0.63
N ASN A 15 -8.35 -12.50 0.58
CA ASN A 15 -8.50 -11.36 -0.33
C ASN A 15 -7.52 -11.36 -1.52
N LYS A 16 -6.45 -12.17 -1.48
CA LYS A 16 -5.38 -12.14 -2.51
C LYS A 16 -5.89 -12.33 -3.94
N GLU A 17 -6.84 -13.25 -4.16
CA GLU A 17 -7.38 -13.53 -5.50
C GLU A 17 -8.24 -12.35 -6.00
N ALA A 18 -9.14 -11.85 -5.16
CA ALA A 18 -9.99 -10.71 -5.52
C ALA A 18 -9.14 -9.46 -5.83
N ILE A 19 -8.11 -9.18 -5.01
CA ILE A 19 -7.19 -8.06 -5.25
C ILE A 19 -6.41 -8.28 -6.55
N PHE A 20 -5.91 -9.50 -6.77
CA PHE A 20 -5.12 -9.84 -7.97
C PHE A 20 -5.87 -9.56 -9.26
N GLU A 21 -7.17 -9.88 -9.32
CA GLU A 21 -7.98 -9.65 -10.53
C GLU A 21 -7.98 -8.19 -10.99
N HIS A 22 -7.85 -7.25 -10.05
CA HIS A 22 -7.74 -5.83 -10.36
C HIS A 22 -6.28 -5.39 -10.59
N VAL A 23 -5.35 -5.79 -9.71
CA VAL A 23 -3.94 -5.38 -9.79
C VAL A 23 -3.30 -5.81 -11.11
N LYS A 24 -3.59 -7.03 -11.60
CA LYS A 24 -3.04 -7.54 -12.88
C LYS A 24 -3.35 -6.65 -14.08
N LEU A 25 -4.49 -5.92 -14.07
CA LEU A 25 -4.88 -5.02 -15.15
C LEU A 25 -3.94 -3.80 -15.30
N HIS A 26 -3.19 -3.49 -14.25
CA HIS A 26 -2.25 -2.37 -14.22
C HIS A 26 -0.79 -2.83 -14.39
N CYS A 27 -0.53 -4.11 -14.65
CA CYS A 27 0.80 -4.70 -14.66
C CYS A 27 1.38 -4.98 -16.05
N ALA A 28 0.61 -4.80 -17.14
CA ALA A 28 1.04 -5.21 -18.49
C ALA A 28 2.36 -4.56 -18.96
N GLU A 29 2.57 -3.28 -18.64
CA GLU A 29 3.77 -2.51 -19.01
C GLU A 29 4.65 -2.16 -17.80
N VAL A 30 4.33 -2.73 -16.63
CA VAL A 30 5.10 -2.56 -15.42
C VAL A 30 6.22 -3.58 -15.39
N THR A 31 7.40 -3.17 -14.94
CA THR A 31 8.54 -4.07 -14.70
C THR A 31 8.96 -4.08 -13.25
N GLU A 32 8.66 -3.03 -12.50
CA GLU A 32 9.17 -2.82 -11.14
C GLU A 32 8.06 -2.36 -10.20
N VAL A 33 7.87 -3.14 -9.14
CA VAL A 33 6.87 -2.91 -8.09
C VAL A 33 7.56 -2.70 -6.74
N LEU A 34 7.08 -1.75 -5.95
CA LEU A 34 7.37 -1.61 -4.53
C LEU A 34 6.10 -1.94 -3.73
N GLU A 35 6.18 -2.90 -2.84
CA GLU A 35 5.11 -3.17 -1.89
C GLU A 35 5.47 -2.63 -0.51
N LEU A 36 4.56 -1.87 0.09
CA LEU A 36 4.70 -1.25 1.41
C LEU A 36 3.91 -2.04 2.44
N GLY A 37 4.57 -2.48 3.52
CA GLY A 37 3.94 -3.22 4.61
C GLY A 37 3.56 -4.65 4.21
N ASN A 38 4.54 -5.46 3.84
CA ASN A 38 4.35 -6.83 3.38
C ASN A 38 3.96 -7.82 4.48
N TYR A 39 4.35 -7.56 5.73
CA TYR A 39 4.14 -8.42 6.89
C TYR A 39 4.61 -9.87 6.67
N SER A 40 3.71 -10.77 6.26
CA SER A 40 4.04 -12.17 5.98
C SER A 40 4.57 -12.43 4.56
N GLY A 41 4.37 -11.50 3.61
CA GLY A 41 4.74 -11.68 2.20
C GLY A 41 3.77 -12.54 1.37
N GLN A 42 2.61 -12.92 1.91
CA GLN A 42 1.64 -13.79 1.22
C GLN A 42 1.13 -13.16 -0.10
N HIS A 43 0.83 -11.85 -0.13
CA HIS A 43 0.45 -11.17 -1.36
C HIS A 43 1.59 -11.15 -2.36
N ALA A 44 2.79 -10.73 -1.95
CA ALA A 44 3.96 -10.68 -2.81
C ALA A 44 4.26 -12.02 -3.47
N SER A 45 4.31 -13.11 -2.69
CA SER A 45 4.55 -14.45 -3.21
C SER A 45 3.48 -14.91 -4.20
N PHE A 46 2.22 -14.63 -3.91
CA PHE A 46 1.12 -14.98 -4.80
C PHE A 46 1.12 -14.19 -6.10
N PHE A 47 1.36 -12.86 -6.03
CA PHE A 47 1.32 -11.99 -7.21
C PHE A 47 2.57 -12.16 -8.07
N ALA A 48 3.76 -12.25 -7.48
CA ALA A 48 4.99 -12.44 -8.20
C ALA A 48 5.02 -13.78 -8.96
N ASN A 49 4.45 -14.83 -8.39
CA ASN A 49 4.29 -16.12 -9.06
C ASN A 49 3.42 -16.02 -10.33
N LYS A 50 2.33 -15.23 -10.28
CA LYS A 50 1.41 -15.05 -11.40
C LYS A 50 1.89 -14.01 -12.42
N LEU A 51 2.84 -13.15 -12.04
CA LEU A 51 3.37 -12.05 -12.86
C LEU A 51 4.91 -12.14 -12.93
N PRO A 52 5.47 -13.19 -13.57
CA PRO A 52 6.91 -13.47 -13.55
C PRO A 52 7.77 -12.43 -14.29
N HIS A 53 7.16 -11.53 -15.05
CA HIS A 53 7.84 -10.42 -15.72
C HIS A 53 8.12 -9.24 -14.79
N LEU A 54 7.49 -9.18 -13.60
CA LEU A 54 7.69 -8.12 -12.63
C LEU A 54 8.89 -8.42 -11.73
N ILE A 55 9.65 -7.40 -11.41
CA ILE A 55 10.61 -7.40 -10.29
C ILE A 55 9.86 -6.78 -9.10
N TRP A 56 9.65 -7.57 -8.05
CA TRP A 56 8.87 -7.17 -6.90
C TRP A 56 9.75 -6.90 -5.69
N GLN A 57 9.80 -5.65 -5.25
CA GLN A 57 10.51 -5.24 -4.04
C GLN A 57 9.55 -5.22 -2.86
N CYS A 58 9.74 -6.14 -1.94
CA CYS A 58 9.06 -6.14 -0.65
C CYS A 58 9.70 -5.15 0.31
N SER A 59 8.89 -4.51 1.16
CA SER A 59 9.37 -3.64 2.23
C SER A 59 8.48 -3.70 3.46
N ASP A 60 9.10 -3.63 4.64
CA ASP A 60 8.41 -3.53 5.92
C ASP A 60 9.31 -2.89 6.98
N GLN A 61 8.77 -2.68 8.18
CA GLN A 61 9.56 -2.25 9.33
C GLN A 61 10.61 -3.30 9.69
N GLN A 62 11.73 -2.85 10.26
CA GLN A 62 12.91 -3.68 10.55
C GLN A 62 12.58 -4.96 11.32
N GLU A 63 11.62 -4.90 12.23
CA GLU A 63 11.21 -6.02 13.08
C GLU A 63 10.58 -7.19 12.33
N TYR A 64 9.97 -6.92 11.15
CA TYR A 64 9.32 -7.97 10.33
C TYR A 64 10.25 -8.58 9.29
N LEU A 65 11.40 -7.96 8.98
CA LEU A 65 12.24 -8.37 7.85
C LEU A 65 12.77 -9.80 7.95
N ALA A 66 13.14 -10.25 9.14
CA ALA A 66 13.68 -11.60 9.31
C ALA A 66 12.67 -12.68 8.94
N SER A 67 11.43 -12.57 9.47
CA SER A 67 10.34 -13.49 9.17
C SER A 67 9.84 -13.36 7.72
N LEU A 68 9.81 -12.14 7.21
CA LEU A 68 9.45 -11.88 5.80
C LEU A 68 10.48 -12.51 4.85
N SER A 69 11.79 -12.31 5.07
CA SER A 69 12.84 -12.95 4.27
C SER A 69 12.71 -14.46 4.25
N GLN A 70 12.54 -15.06 5.41
CA GLN A 70 12.38 -16.51 5.52
C GLN A 70 11.16 -17.02 4.74
N ASN A 71 10.02 -16.34 4.86
CA ASN A 71 8.83 -16.69 4.08
C ASN A 71 9.07 -16.57 2.56
N LEU A 72 9.76 -15.52 2.10
CA LEU A 72 10.04 -15.34 0.68
C LEU A 72 11.04 -16.37 0.14
N ASP A 73 12.01 -16.81 0.96
CA ASP A 73 12.94 -17.88 0.61
C ASP A 73 12.23 -19.24 0.49
N GLU A 74 11.21 -19.50 1.33
CA GLU A 74 10.47 -20.75 1.35
C GLU A 74 9.32 -20.81 0.33
N HIS A 75 8.63 -19.69 0.10
CA HIS A 75 7.37 -19.64 -0.68
C HIS A 75 7.41 -18.70 -1.87
N GLY A 76 8.48 -17.94 -2.02
CA GLY A 76 8.60 -16.92 -3.06
C GLY A 76 9.09 -17.47 -4.39
N THR A 77 9.23 -16.58 -5.35
CA THR A 77 9.76 -16.81 -6.69
C THR A 77 10.97 -15.93 -6.96
N SER A 78 11.77 -16.27 -7.96
CA SER A 78 13.05 -15.60 -8.25
C SER A 78 12.95 -14.11 -8.62
N ASN A 79 11.74 -13.62 -8.89
CA ASN A 79 11.47 -12.22 -9.18
C ASN A 79 11.09 -11.38 -7.94
N LEU A 80 11.06 -12.00 -6.75
CA LEU A 80 11.02 -11.31 -5.47
C LEU A 80 12.43 -10.92 -5.03
N LEU A 81 12.64 -9.66 -4.73
CA LEU A 81 13.90 -9.17 -4.21
C LEU A 81 13.99 -9.33 -2.68
N THR A 82 15.20 -9.39 -2.15
CA THR A 82 15.43 -9.32 -0.70
C THR A 82 14.68 -8.14 -0.11
N PRO A 83 13.87 -8.34 0.95
CA PRO A 83 13.09 -7.28 1.55
C PRO A 83 13.97 -6.15 2.10
N ILE A 84 13.49 -4.93 1.99
CA ILE A 84 14.16 -3.74 2.53
C ILE A 84 13.45 -3.20 3.76
N SER A 85 14.22 -2.66 4.72
CA SER A 85 13.68 -1.92 5.85
C SER A 85 13.10 -0.58 5.36
N LEU A 86 11.84 -0.34 5.64
CA LEU A 86 11.17 0.89 5.29
C LEU A 86 10.15 1.27 6.36
N ASP A 87 10.53 2.21 7.22
CA ASP A 87 9.60 3.01 8.01
C ASP A 87 9.20 4.23 7.17
N VAL A 88 7.93 4.37 6.86
CA VAL A 88 7.40 5.45 6.02
C VAL A 88 7.67 6.84 6.61
N ALA A 89 7.87 6.95 7.93
CA ALA A 89 8.22 8.19 8.61
C ALA A 89 9.70 8.54 8.50
N ASN A 90 10.57 7.56 8.20
CA ASN A 90 12.00 7.78 8.06
C ASN A 90 12.38 8.06 6.61
N HIS A 91 12.58 9.33 6.27
CA HIS A 91 12.97 9.75 4.92
C HIS A 91 14.21 9.01 4.37
N ASN A 92 15.17 8.67 5.21
CA ASN A 92 16.42 8.05 4.79
C ASN A 92 16.27 6.56 4.41
N GLN A 93 15.16 5.92 4.78
CA GLN A 93 14.88 4.52 4.45
C GLN A 93 14.15 4.37 3.10
N TRP A 94 13.60 5.45 2.56
CA TRP A 94 12.99 5.39 1.24
C TRP A 94 14.04 5.11 0.17
N PRO A 95 13.79 4.12 -0.73
CA PRO A 95 14.74 3.77 -1.77
C PRO A 95 14.97 4.94 -2.75
N ARG A 96 16.19 5.06 -3.28
CA ARG A 96 16.49 6.02 -4.35
C ARG A 96 15.96 5.59 -5.70
N LYS A 97 15.68 4.29 -5.86
CA LYS A 97 15.09 3.70 -7.05
C LYS A 97 13.65 4.17 -7.20
N GLN A 98 13.21 4.33 -8.45
CA GLN A 98 11.83 4.68 -8.79
C GLN A 98 11.10 3.48 -9.37
N TYR A 99 9.82 3.36 -9.06
CA TYR A 99 8.94 2.25 -9.41
C TYR A 99 7.80 2.72 -10.31
N GLN A 100 7.19 1.78 -11.05
CA GLN A 100 6.04 2.04 -11.92
C GLN A 100 4.72 1.66 -11.25
N LEU A 101 4.79 0.80 -10.23
CA LEU A 101 3.67 0.42 -9.39
C LEU A 101 4.10 0.43 -7.93
N ILE A 102 3.29 1.04 -7.07
CA ILE A 102 3.42 0.97 -5.62
C ILE A 102 2.13 0.34 -5.11
N TYR A 103 2.29 -0.71 -4.32
CA TYR A 103 1.17 -1.48 -3.78
C TYR A 103 1.23 -1.52 -2.25
N SER A 104 0.06 -1.48 -1.60
CA SER A 104 -0.07 -1.68 -0.17
C SER A 104 -1.44 -2.24 0.17
N ALA A 105 -1.51 -3.23 1.03
CA ALA A 105 -2.76 -3.84 1.46
C ALA A 105 -2.86 -3.97 2.97
N ASN A 106 -4.01 -3.61 3.52
CA ASN A 106 -4.31 -3.70 4.95
C ASN A 106 -3.31 -2.95 5.86
N THR A 107 -2.76 -1.86 5.40
CA THR A 107 -1.65 -1.15 6.07
C THR A 107 -2.09 0.19 6.66
N LEU A 108 -2.88 1.00 5.92
CA LEU A 108 -3.23 2.36 6.35
C LEU A 108 -4.01 2.41 7.68
N HIS A 109 -4.84 1.42 7.94
CA HIS A 109 -5.62 1.36 9.19
C HIS A 109 -4.80 0.82 10.38
N ILE A 110 -3.62 0.22 10.12
CA ILE A 110 -2.67 -0.22 11.16
C ILE A 110 -1.72 0.92 11.53
N MET A 111 -1.25 1.70 10.57
CA MET A 111 -0.36 2.85 10.80
C MET A 111 -1.05 3.92 11.67
N SER A 112 -0.29 4.70 12.43
CA SER A 112 -0.79 5.96 12.98
C SER A 112 -1.15 6.94 11.86
N TRP A 113 -2.04 7.90 12.14
CA TRP A 113 -2.35 8.95 11.14
C TRP A 113 -1.10 9.72 10.70
N GLN A 114 -0.18 9.98 11.63
CA GLN A 114 1.08 10.64 11.31
C GLN A 114 1.94 9.83 10.31
N HIS A 115 1.94 8.50 10.41
CA HIS A 115 2.64 7.64 9.44
C HIS A 115 1.95 7.66 8.08
N VAL A 116 0.61 7.72 8.03
CA VAL A 116 -0.13 7.89 6.77
C VAL A 116 0.26 9.22 6.10
N VAL A 117 0.32 10.32 6.85
CA VAL A 117 0.79 11.63 6.35
C VAL A 117 2.22 11.54 5.83
N CYS A 118 3.12 10.88 6.56
CA CYS A 118 4.52 10.68 6.15
C CYS A 118 4.64 9.82 4.89
N LEU A 119 3.81 8.77 4.74
CA LEU A 119 3.75 7.96 3.53
C LEU A 119 3.51 8.85 2.30
N PHE A 120 2.44 9.65 2.31
CA PHE A 120 2.12 10.52 1.18
C PHE A 120 3.14 11.66 0.98
N LYS A 121 3.78 12.12 2.04
CA LYS A 121 4.89 13.09 1.94
C LYS A 121 6.08 12.56 1.14
N HIS A 122 6.37 11.26 1.25
CA HIS A 122 7.60 10.67 0.72
C HIS A 122 7.38 9.79 -0.52
N VAL A 123 6.22 9.17 -0.70
CA VAL A 123 5.97 8.19 -1.77
C VAL A 123 6.20 8.74 -3.18
N ALA A 124 5.93 10.02 -3.41
CA ALA A 124 6.18 10.67 -4.70
C ALA A 124 7.68 10.64 -5.12
N GLY A 125 8.59 10.55 -4.16
CA GLY A 125 10.05 10.48 -4.43
C GLY A 125 10.48 9.19 -5.12
N VAL A 126 9.71 8.12 -4.97
CA VAL A 126 9.99 6.80 -5.54
C VAL A 126 9.10 6.49 -6.76
N CYS A 127 8.36 7.46 -7.27
CA CYS A 127 7.49 7.30 -8.43
C CYS A 127 8.19 7.67 -9.74
N LYS A 128 8.03 6.85 -10.77
CA LYS A 128 8.21 7.24 -12.17
C LYS A 128 6.98 8.06 -12.64
N PRO A 129 7.06 8.80 -13.74
CA PRO A 129 5.84 9.37 -14.34
C PRO A 129 4.80 8.30 -14.63
N ASN A 130 3.53 8.57 -14.34
CA ASN A 130 2.40 7.64 -14.46
C ASN A 130 2.43 6.42 -13.52
N THR A 131 3.27 6.40 -12.48
CA THR A 131 3.23 5.36 -11.45
C THR A 131 1.82 5.22 -10.89
N LYS A 132 1.36 3.98 -10.78
CA LYS A 132 0.12 3.65 -10.05
C LYS A 132 0.45 3.44 -8.57
N LEU A 133 -0.33 4.08 -7.71
CA LEU A 133 -0.40 3.77 -6.30
C LEU A 133 -1.71 3.03 -6.06
N ILE A 134 -1.63 1.77 -5.65
CA ILE A 134 -2.78 0.92 -5.38
C ILE A 134 -2.79 0.57 -3.90
N ILE A 135 -3.86 0.96 -3.21
CA ILE A 135 -4.04 0.71 -1.78
C ILE A 135 -5.34 -0.06 -1.57
N TYR A 136 -5.24 -1.18 -0.84
CA TYR A 136 -6.39 -1.99 -0.45
C TYR A 136 -6.60 -1.93 1.07
N GLY A 137 -7.84 -1.78 1.48
CA GLY A 137 -8.27 -1.82 2.88
C GLY A 137 -9.64 -1.22 3.11
N PRO A 138 -10.12 -1.21 4.35
CA PRO A 138 -11.36 -0.52 4.69
C PRO A 138 -11.14 1.00 4.75
N PHE A 139 -12.17 1.74 4.36
CA PHE A 139 -12.24 3.19 4.48
C PHE A 139 -13.59 3.59 5.08
N LYS A 140 -13.63 4.77 5.68
CA LYS A 140 -14.84 5.56 5.92
C LYS A 140 -15.04 6.54 4.77
N PHE A 141 -16.26 7.00 4.60
CA PHE A 141 -16.62 8.05 3.66
C PHE A 141 -17.44 9.11 4.39
N ASP A 142 -17.08 10.36 4.25
CA ASP A 142 -17.69 11.49 4.97
C ASP A 142 -17.79 11.26 6.50
N GLY A 143 -16.78 10.59 7.07
CA GLY A 143 -16.73 10.23 8.48
C GLY A 143 -17.52 8.98 8.87
N GLU A 144 -18.33 8.41 7.96
CA GLU A 144 -19.23 7.29 8.23
C GLU A 144 -18.62 5.93 7.83
N TYR A 145 -18.93 4.89 8.60
CA TYR A 145 -18.51 3.53 8.27
C TYR A 145 -19.39 2.95 7.15
N THR A 146 -18.77 2.21 6.24
CA THR A 146 -19.46 1.51 5.15
C THR A 146 -20.33 0.35 5.63
N SER A 147 -20.12 -0.12 6.85
CA SER A 147 -20.90 -1.22 7.46
C SER A 147 -20.73 -1.26 8.98
N ALA A 148 -21.65 -1.94 9.66
CA ALA A 148 -21.54 -2.21 11.09
C ALA A 148 -20.27 -3.01 11.41
N SER A 149 -19.89 -3.98 10.55
CA SER A 149 -18.67 -4.78 10.75
C SER A 149 -17.40 -3.94 10.67
N ASN A 150 -17.36 -2.87 9.85
CA ASN A 150 -16.24 -1.94 9.83
C ASN A 150 -16.18 -1.06 11.09
N ALA A 151 -17.34 -0.67 11.64
CA ALA A 151 -17.40 0.02 12.93
C ALA A 151 -16.83 -0.85 14.06
N ASP A 152 -17.25 -2.12 14.14
CA ASP A 152 -16.73 -3.07 15.13
C ASP A 152 -15.22 -3.33 14.93
N PHE A 153 -14.77 -3.41 13.69
CA PHE A 153 -13.35 -3.58 13.37
C PHE A 153 -12.52 -2.36 13.79
N ASP A 154 -13.03 -1.14 13.61
CA ASP A 154 -12.36 0.07 14.06
C ASP A 154 -12.22 0.14 15.59
N LEU A 155 -13.25 -0.29 16.32
CA LEU A 155 -13.19 -0.43 17.78
C LEU A 155 -12.13 -1.45 18.20
N TRP A 156 -12.05 -2.60 17.53
CA TRP A 156 -11.03 -3.62 17.78
C TRP A 156 -9.61 -3.10 17.48
N LEU A 157 -9.43 -2.36 16.39
CA LEU A 157 -8.14 -1.73 16.05
C LEU A 157 -7.68 -0.80 17.18
N LYS A 158 -8.55 0.12 17.61
CA LYS A 158 -8.27 1.11 18.67
C LYS A 158 -8.01 0.47 20.04
N ALA A 159 -8.67 -0.65 20.33
CA ALA A 159 -8.42 -1.39 21.57
C ALA A 159 -7.04 -2.08 21.58
N ARG A 160 -6.52 -2.45 20.39
CA ARG A 160 -5.20 -3.05 20.24
C ARG A 160 -4.09 -2.00 20.20
N ASP A 161 -4.31 -0.92 19.46
CA ASP A 161 -3.43 0.24 19.36
C ASP A 161 -4.28 1.50 19.12
N SER A 162 -4.23 2.44 20.06
CA SER A 162 -5.00 3.69 19.99
C SER A 162 -4.69 4.57 18.76
N GLN A 163 -3.57 4.32 18.09
CA GLN A 163 -3.16 5.03 16.87
C GLN A 163 -3.73 4.39 15.59
N SER A 164 -4.14 3.12 15.66
CA SER A 164 -4.75 2.40 14.55
C SER A 164 -6.23 2.78 14.41
N ALA A 165 -6.70 3.01 13.19
CA ALA A 165 -8.11 3.29 12.90
C ALA A 165 -8.39 3.14 11.40
N ILE A 166 -9.63 2.85 11.04
CA ILE A 166 -10.10 2.97 9.65
C ILE A 166 -10.04 4.45 9.26
N ARG A 167 -9.35 4.73 8.14
CA ARG A 167 -9.11 6.09 7.66
C ARG A 167 -10.30 6.59 6.85
N ASP A 168 -10.48 7.91 6.90
CA ASP A 168 -11.44 8.60 6.06
C ASP A 168 -10.86 8.71 4.63
N PHE A 169 -11.66 8.33 3.63
CA PHE A 169 -11.22 8.31 2.23
C PHE A 169 -10.86 9.72 1.75
N GLU A 170 -11.67 10.70 2.08
CA GLU A 170 -11.49 12.08 1.65
C GLU A 170 -10.19 12.67 2.19
N GLU A 171 -9.86 12.39 3.46
CA GLU A 171 -8.59 12.81 4.06
C GLU A 171 -7.40 12.15 3.38
N VAL A 172 -7.48 10.84 3.10
CA VAL A 172 -6.41 10.09 2.41
C VAL A 172 -6.27 10.56 0.96
N ASN A 173 -7.39 10.77 0.25
CA ASN A 173 -7.38 11.28 -1.11
C ASN A 173 -6.78 12.70 -1.19
N PHE A 174 -7.10 13.57 -0.23
CA PHE A 174 -6.48 14.88 -0.14
C PHE A 174 -4.94 14.79 0.00
N LEU A 175 -4.43 13.89 0.85
CA LEU A 175 -2.99 13.66 0.97
C LEU A 175 -2.37 13.16 -0.35
N ALA A 176 -3.06 12.26 -1.05
CA ALA A 176 -2.62 11.75 -2.34
C ALA A 176 -2.52 12.88 -3.39
N GLU A 177 -3.53 13.73 -3.47
CA GLU A 177 -3.55 14.91 -4.36
C GLU A 177 -2.39 15.88 -4.05
N GLN A 178 -2.15 16.18 -2.76
CA GLN A 178 -1.02 17.03 -2.34
C GLN A 178 0.33 16.39 -2.70
N ALA A 179 0.42 15.08 -2.76
CA ALA A 179 1.62 14.35 -3.19
C ALA A 179 1.80 14.31 -4.72
N GLY A 180 0.79 14.77 -5.50
CA GLY A 180 0.81 14.82 -6.96
C GLY A 180 0.16 13.59 -7.61
N PHE A 181 -0.69 12.88 -6.89
CA PHE A 181 -1.50 11.79 -7.42
C PHE A 181 -2.89 12.29 -7.84
N GLU A 182 -3.46 11.64 -8.82
CA GLU A 182 -4.81 11.84 -9.32
C GLU A 182 -5.59 10.53 -9.14
N LEU A 183 -6.76 10.60 -8.53
CA LEU A 183 -7.63 9.44 -8.34
C LEU A 183 -8.10 8.91 -9.70
N GLU A 184 -7.87 7.62 -9.96
CA GLU A 184 -8.37 6.94 -11.17
C GLU A 184 -9.55 6.03 -10.88
N ALA A 185 -9.53 5.33 -9.76
CA ALA A 185 -10.63 4.45 -9.38
C ALA A 185 -10.70 4.26 -7.86
N ASN A 186 -11.92 4.07 -7.39
CA ASN A 186 -12.22 3.55 -6.05
C ASN A 186 -13.21 2.40 -6.26
N ILE A 187 -12.76 1.17 -6.01
CA ILE A 187 -13.46 -0.07 -6.36
C ILE A 187 -13.94 -0.75 -5.10
N ASP A 188 -15.23 -1.03 -5.03
CA ASP A 188 -15.81 -1.82 -3.95
C ASP A 188 -15.28 -3.25 -3.98
N MET A 189 -14.76 -3.70 -2.86
CA MET A 189 -14.15 -5.02 -2.71
C MET A 189 -14.90 -5.87 -1.67
N PRO A 190 -14.77 -7.20 -1.71
CA PRO A 190 -15.39 -8.07 -0.72
C PRO A 190 -15.06 -7.66 0.72
N ALA A 191 -15.97 -7.96 1.64
CA ALA A 191 -15.88 -7.67 3.07
C ALA A 191 -15.75 -6.17 3.39
N ASN A 192 -16.48 -5.32 2.65
CA ASN A 192 -16.56 -3.87 2.84
C ASN A 192 -15.19 -3.16 2.83
N ASN A 193 -14.28 -3.66 1.98
CA ASN A 193 -13.02 -3.01 1.67
C ASN A 193 -13.12 -2.21 0.37
N GLN A 194 -12.10 -1.42 0.12
CA GLN A 194 -11.90 -0.66 -1.11
C GLN A 194 -10.55 -1.02 -1.73
N LEU A 195 -10.47 -0.98 -3.04
CA LEU A 195 -9.21 -0.92 -3.78
C LEU A 195 -9.14 0.44 -4.45
N VAL A 196 -8.30 1.31 -3.91
CA VAL A 196 -8.15 2.67 -4.41
C VAL A 196 -6.92 2.76 -5.28
N ILE A 197 -7.07 3.34 -6.46
CA ILE A 197 -6.04 3.46 -7.48
C ILE A 197 -5.84 4.93 -7.82
N TRP A 198 -4.62 5.40 -7.59
CA TRP A 198 -4.19 6.73 -8.01
C TRP A 198 -3.09 6.62 -9.05
N ARG A 199 -2.98 7.63 -9.91
CA ARG A 199 -1.89 7.82 -10.86
C ARG A 199 -1.05 9.03 -10.49
N PHE A 200 0.26 8.85 -10.43
CA PHE A 200 1.21 9.94 -10.19
C PHE A 200 1.33 10.84 -11.42
N ASN A 201 0.95 12.10 -11.26
CA ASN A 201 1.06 13.12 -12.29
C ASN A 201 2.00 14.24 -11.83
N ARG A 202 3.25 14.21 -12.29
CA ARG A 202 4.31 15.16 -11.89
C ARG A 202 3.95 16.63 -12.18
N CYS A 203 3.09 16.88 -13.18
CA CYS A 203 2.68 18.25 -13.54
C CYS A 203 1.81 18.92 -12.46
N ASN A 204 1.01 18.17 -11.72
CA ASN A 204 0.13 18.73 -10.69
C ASN A 204 0.92 19.22 -9.47
N LYS A 205 2.06 18.60 -9.15
CA LYS A 205 2.94 19.04 -8.05
C LYS A 205 3.54 20.44 -8.30
N LEU A 206 3.83 20.79 -9.54
CA LEU A 206 4.35 22.13 -9.92
C LEU A 206 3.26 23.21 -9.83
N LYS A 207 2.00 22.89 -10.19
CA LYS A 207 0.88 23.84 -10.10
C LYS A 207 0.54 24.18 -8.64
N SER A 208 0.51 23.21 -7.74
CA SER A 208 0.22 23.44 -6.31
C SER A 208 1.31 24.30 -5.61
N LEU A 209 2.55 24.22 -6.07
CA LEU A 209 3.65 25.05 -5.55
C LEU A 209 3.62 26.48 -6.09
N THR A 210 3.19 26.68 -7.34
CA THR A 210 3.05 28.03 -7.94
C THR A 210 1.82 28.77 -7.44
N GLU A 211 0.73 28.08 -7.13
CA GLU A 211 -0.47 28.70 -6.55
C GLU A 211 -0.24 29.16 -5.10
N LYS A 212 0.54 28.40 -4.30
CA LYS A 212 0.93 28.83 -2.94
C LYS A 212 1.93 30.01 -2.93
N ALA A 213 2.72 30.18 -3.99
CA ALA A 213 3.66 31.31 -4.11
C ALA A 213 2.99 32.61 -4.59
N ASN A 214 1.77 32.53 -5.12
CA ASN A 214 1.04 33.69 -5.69
C ASN A 214 -0.18 34.11 -4.84
N THR A 215 -0.33 33.63 -3.61
CA THR A 215 -1.36 34.11 -2.68
C THR A 215 -0.72 35.24 -1.85
N PRO A 216 -1.23 36.48 -1.94
CA PRO A 216 -0.68 37.65 -1.26
C PRO A 216 -0.83 37.60 0.26
#